data_9a8ef8df1f1f57a03339016d79ca0e8e
#
_entry.id   9a8ef8df1f1f57a03339016d79ca0e8e
#
_cell.length_a   1.000
_cell.length_b   1.000
_cell.length_c   1.000
_cell.angle_alpha   90.00
_cell.angle_beta   90.00
_cell.angle_gamma   90.00
#
_symmetry.space_group_name_H-M   'P 1'
#
loop_
_entity.id
_entity.type
_entity.pdbx_description
1 polymer ?
#
loop_
_entity_poly.entity_id
_entity_poly.type
_entity_poly.pdbx_seq_one_letter_code
_entity_poly.pdbx_strand_id
1 'polypeptide(L)'
;MSKSKAVYFKLSAYFFFFFVTWSASYSLFSIWLGQEINLSGADTGVVFSVNAIFALCMQPIYGYISDKIGLKKSILTFISILLIFVGPFYIYVYGPLLKYNTILGAVVGGVYLGTAFLAGVGAIESYVEKIGRKYNFEYGRSRMWGSLGWAAATFFAGQLFNINPNINFWIASISAIILFFIILSISIEMSDEDVEKAQSVNVKDVCLLFKLKEFWLFILYVIGVTCFYNVYDQQFPLYYSSMFSTKELGNQIFGYLNSFQVFLEAAMMFIAPVIVNKISAKKGLIIAGLLMSFRIIGSGLATEPILISCMKLLHAVELPIMLISVFKYLAANFDNRLSSILYLVGYQFVSQVGATVLSPIIGRFYDTVGFSTTYIIMGCIVLVFTLISMFTLAGSKKENLVTTKIINENS
;
A
#
# COMPACT_ATOMS: atom_id res chain seq x y z
N MET A 1 -11.63 -17.51 27.84
CA MET A 1 -10.93 -16.38 27.19
C MET A 1 -11.79 -15.14 27.32
N SER A 2 -11.26 -13.96 27.70
CA SER A 2 -12.08 -12.75 27.78
C SER A 2 -12.60 -12.38 26.38
N LYS A 3 -13.81 -11.75 26.31
CA LYS A 3 -14.45 -11.36 25.04
C LYS A 3 -13.49 -10.50 24.17
N SER A 4 -12.74 -9.59 24.80
CA SER A 4 -11.72 -8.76 24.14
C SER A 4 -10.62 -9.59 23.46
N LYS A 5 -10.07 -10.59 24.16
CA LYS A 5 -9.04 -11.48 23.58
C LYS A 5 -9.60 -12.29 22.41
N ALA A 6 -10.86 -12.77 22.51
CA ALA A 6 -11.50 -13.51 21.42
C ALA A 6 -11.66 -12.64 20.16
N VAL A 7 -12.11 -11.40 20.31
CA VAL A 7 -12.29 -10.44 19.21
C VAL A 7 -10.91 -10.10 18.59
N TYR A 8 -9.90 -9.83 19.41
CA TYR A 8 -8.52 -9.57 18.96
C TYR A 8 -7.99 -10.72 18.07
N PHE A 9 -8.07 -11.97 18.54
CA PHE A 9 -7.57 -13.12 17.77
C PHE A 9 -8.34 -13.34 16.46
N LYS A 10 -9.66 -13.15 16.47
CA LYS A 10 -10.47 -13.28 15.25
C LYS A 10 -10.14 -12.20 14.23
N LEU A 11 -9.97 -10.96 14.64
CA LEU A 11 -9.59 -9.86 13.74
C LEU A 11 -8.13 -9.99 13.27
N SER A 12 -7.23 -10.47 14.10
CA SER A 12 -5.86 -10.80 13.71
C SER A 12 -5.82 -11.92 12.67
N ALA A 13 -6.60 -12.99 12.87
CA ALA A 13 -6.76 -14.06 11.88
C ALA A 13 -7.40 -13.53 10.58
N TYR A 14 -8.37 -12.61 10.68
CA TYR A 14 -8.97 -11.96 9.52
C TYR A 14 -7.92 -11.19 8.71
N PHE A 15 -7.06 -10.39 9.36
CA PHE A 15 -5.93 -9.73 8.69
C PHE A 15 -4.98 -10.73 8.05
N PHE A 16 -4.60 -11.79 8.77
CA PHE A 16 -3.69 -12.80 8.24
C PHE A 16 -4.23 -13.40 6.93
N PHE A 17 -5.46 -13.90 6.93
CA PHE A 17 -6.05 -14.53 5.75
C PHE A 17 -6.38 -13.54 4.64
N PHE A 18 -6.74 -12.29 4.94
CA PHE A 18 -6.91 -11.25 3.94
C PHE A 18 -5.60 -10.99 3.19
N PHE A 19 -4.49 -10.88 3.91
CA PHE A 19 -3.18 -10.65 3.30
C PHE A 19 -2.60 -11.90 2.64
N VAL A 20 -2.93 -13.10 3.10
CA VAL A 20 -2.64 -14.35 2.36
C VAL A 20 -3.36 -14.33 1.01
N THR A 21 -4.67 -14.01 1.00
CA THR A 21 -5.48 -13.90 -0.23
C THR A 21 -4.87 -12.87 -1.20
N TRP A 22 -4.55 -11.70 -0.68
CA TRP A 22 -3.97 -10.63 -1.49
C TRP A 22 -2.58 -10.99 -2.02
N SER A 23 -1.69 -11.46 -1.17
CA SER A 23 -0.32 -11.83 -1.55
C SER A 23 -0.29 -13.00 -2.56
N ALA A 24 -1.08 -14.05 -2.34
CA ALA A 24 -1.15 -15.18 -3.25
C ALA A 24 -1.59 -14.76 -4.67
N SER A 25 -2.49 -13.77 -4.80
CA SER A 25 -2.99 -13.30 -6.10
C SER A 25 -2.20 -12.12 -6.69
N TYR A 26 -1.42 -11.39 -5.90
CA TYR A 26 -0.87 -10.10 -6.30
C TYR A 26 0.65 -9.96 -6.14
N SER A 27 1.31 -10.76 -5.31
CA SER A 27 2.76 -10.63 -5.10
C SER A 27 3.60 -10.89 -6.35
N LEU A 28 3.13 -11.76 -7.23
CA LEU A 28 3.73 -12.06 -8.54
C LEU A 28 2.92 -11.46 -9.72
N PHE A 29 2.09 -10.45 -9.46
CA PHE A 29 1.15 -9.93 -10.45
C PHE A 29 1.85 -9.39 -11.71
N SER A 30 2.92 -8.63 -11.59
CA SER A 30 3.67 -8.13 -12.75
C SER A 30 4.40 -9.26 -13.50
N ILE A 31 4.85 -10.29 -12.79
CA ILE A 31 5.39 -11.51 -13.42
C ILE A 31 4.31 -12.22 -14.24
N TRP A 32 3.12 -12.39 -13.67
CA TRP A 32 1.98 -12.99 -14.37
C TRP A 32 1.56 -12.17 -15.59
N LEU A 33 1.47 -10.83 -15.49
CA LEU A 33 1.17 -9.96 -16.62
C LEU A 33 2.22 -10.07 -17.75
N GLY A 34 3.51 -10.11 -17.38
CA GLY A 34 4.61 -10.18 -18.34
C GLY A 34 4.84 -11.58 -18.92
N GLN A 35 4.78 -12.64 -18.10
CA GLN A 35 5.16 -13.99 -18.51
C GLN A 35 3.98 -14.83 -19.05
N GLU A 36 2.78 -14.68 -18.46
CA GLU A 36 1.60 -15.48 -18.81
C GLU A 36 0.63 -14.77 -19.76
N ILE A 37 0.46 -13.46 -19.57
CA ILE A 37 -0.40 -12.63 -20.42
C ILE A 37 0.39 -12.03 -21.57
N ASN A 38 1.71 -11.89 -21.44
CA ASN A 38 2.65 -11.29 -22.41
C ASN A 38 2.38 -9.79 -22.66
N LEU A 39 2.03 -9.04 -21.62
CA LEU A 39 1.87 -7.59 -21.71
C LEU A 39 3.24 -6.89 -21.77
N SER A 40 3.29 -5.80 -22.52
CA SER A 40 4.42 -4.85 -22.50
C SER A 40 4.50 -4.12 -21.14
N GLY A 41 5.62 -3.45 -20.89
CA GLY A 41 5.77 -2.59 -19.71
C GLY A 41 4.75 -1.46 -19.69
N ALA A 42 4.45 -0.87 -20.86
CA ALA A 42 3.43 0.16 -21.02
C ALA A 42 2.03 -0.36 -20.68
N ASP A 43 1.64 -1.52 -21.24
CA ASP A 43 0.33 -2.13 -20.97
C ASP A 43 0.18 -2.55 -19.51
N THR A 44 1.24 -3.11 -18.92
CA THR A 44 1.31 -3.40 -17.48
C THR A 44 1.13 -2.12 -16.66
N GLY A 45 1.75 -1.02 -17.08
CA GLY A 45 1.56 0.29 -16.45
C GLY A 45 0.11 0.80 -16.55
N VAL A 46 -0.57 0.58 -17.69
CA VAL A 46 -2.00 0.90 -17.84
C VAL A 46 -2.86 0.08 -16.88
N VAL A 47 -2.59 -1.21 -16.72
CA VAL A 47 -3.28 -2.07 -15.75
C VAL A 47 -3.15 -1.52 -14.32
N PHE A 48 -1.96 -1.17 -13.88
CA PHE A 48 -1.74 -0.57 -12.56
C PHE A 48 -2.41 0.80 -12.41
N SER A 49 -2.37 1.63 -13.45
CA SER A 49 -3.03 2.93 -13.49
C SER A 49 -4.55 2.80 -13.28
N VAL A 50 -5.18 1.90 -14.03
CA VAL A 50 -6.63 1.68 -13.93
C VAL A 50 -7.01 1.09 -12.55
N ASN A 51 -6.21 0.18 -12.00
CA ASN A 51 -6.40 -0.30 -10.63
C ASN A 51 -6.38 0.84 -9.60
N ALA A 52 -5.45 1.78 -9.74
CA ALA A 52 -5.34 2.96 -8.88
C ALA A 52 -6.55 3.90 -9.01
N ILE A 53 -7.05 4.13 -10.24
CA ILE A 53 -8.25 4.93 -10.50
C ILE A 53 -9.47 4.36 -9.77
N PHE A 54 -9.71 3.06 -9.93
CA PHE A 54 -10.86 2.42 -9.26
C PHE A 54 -10.70 2.39 -7.73
N ALA A 55 -9.48 2.25 -7.21
CA ALA A 55 -9.22 2.40 -5.78
C ALA A 55 -9.60 3.80 -5.28
N LEU A 56 -9.18 4.84 -6.00
CA LEU A 56 -9.54 6.24 -5.69
C LEU A 56 -11.05 6.48 -5.67
N CYS A 57 -11.79 5.87 -6.59
CA CYS A 57 -13.25 5.97 -6.64
C CYS A 57 -13.92 5.21 -5.50
N MET A 58 -13.41 4.03 -5.14
CA MET A 58 -14.04 3.16 -4.14
C MET A 58 -13.74 3.55 -2.70
N GLN A 59 -12.57 4.14 -2.42
CA GLN A 59 -12.19 4.56 -1.06
C GLN A 59 -13.20 5.52 -0.40
N PRO A 60 -13.63 6.62 -1.06
CA PRO A 60 -14.67 7.50 -0.51
C PRO A 60 -16.01 6.80 -0.30
N ILE A 61 -16.40 5.88 -1.21
CA ILE A 61 -17.63 5.10 -1.12
C ILE A 61 -17.59 4.22 0.14
N TYR A 62 -16.51 3.50 0.36
CA TYR A 62 -16.33 2.69 1.57
C TYR A 62 -16.28 3.55 2.84
N GLY A 63 -15.62 4.71 2.79
CA GLY A 63 -15.63 5.67 3.89
C GLY A 63 -17.05 6.09 4.28
N TYR A 64 -17.83 6.57 3.30
CA TYR A 64 -19.21 7.00 3.50
C TYR A 64 -20.11 5.88 4.04
N ILE A 65 -20.03 4.68 3.45
CA ILE A 65 -20.80 3.53 3.92
C ILE A 65 -20.38 3.14 5.35
N SER A 66 -19.05 3.09 5.62
CA SER A 66 -18.53 2.75 6.95
C SER A 66 -19.02 3.71 8.03
N ASP A 67 -19.10 5.00 7.73
CA ASP A 67 -19.60 5.99 8.68
C ASP A 67 -21.11 5.82 8.92
N LYS A 68 -21.88 5.52 7.87
CA LYS A 68 -23.32 5.31 7.98
C LYS A 68 -23.70 4.02 8.72
N ILE A 69 -22.93 2.94 8.56
CA ILE A 69 -23.24 1.63 9.19
C ILE A 69 -22.51 1.40 10.53
N GLY A 70 -21.60 2.31 10.91
CA GLY A 70 -20.84 2.26 12.17
C GLY A 70 -19.98 0.99 12.27
N LEU A 71 -20.17 0.21 13.36
CA LEU A 71 -19.40 -1.01 13.63
C LEU A 71 -19.99 -2.28 12.99
N LYS A 72 -20.93 -2.16 12.05
CA LYS A 72 -21.46 -3.32 11.32
C LYS A 72 -20.42 -3.89 10.38
N LYS A 73 -20.29 -5.21 10.36
CA LYS A 73 -19.33 -5.94 9.54
C LYS A 73 -19.70 -6.10 8.06
N SER A 74 -20.76 -5.41 7.60
CA SER A 74 -21.36 -5.61 6.27
C SER A 74 -20.36 -5.38 5.13
N ILE A 75 -19.51 -4.34 5.22
CA ILE A 75 -18.47 -4.07 4.21
C ILE A 75 -17.45 -5.20 4.18
N LEU A 76 -16.97 -5.66 5.35
CA LEU A 76 -15.98 -6.74 5.43
C LEU A 76 -16.57 -8.06 4.91
N THR A 77 -17.84 -8.31 5.18
CA THR A 77 -18.55 -9.48 4.63
C THR A 77 -18.64 -9.40 3.11
N PHE A 78 -19.01 -8.24 2.56
CA PHE A 78 -19.05 -8.00 1.12
C PHE A 78 -17.68 -8.21 0.47
N ILE A 79 -16.61 -7.62 1.04
CA ILE A 79 -15.23 -7.82 0.57
C ILE A 79 -14.86 -9.30 0.61
N SER A 80 -15.16 -10.01 1.70
CA SER A 80 -14.87 -11.45 1.83
C SER A 80 -15.58 -12.28 0.77
N ILE A 81 -16.82 -11.96 0.42
CA ILE A 81 -17.57 -12.63 -0.66
C ILE A 81 -16.87 -12.39 -2.02
N LEU A 82 -16.51 -11.13 -2.32
CA LEU A 82 -15.78 -10.84 -3.56
C LEU A 82 -14.48 -11.65 -3.64
N LEU A 83 -13.72 -11.72 -2.54
CA LEU A 83 -12.44 -12.40 -2.50
C LEU A 83 -12.54 -13.92 -2.70
N ILE A 84 -13.66 -14.57 -2.36
CA ILE A 84 -13.89 -15.99 -2.68
C ILE A 84 -13.76 -16.26 -4.17
N PHE A 85 -14.18 -15.30 -5.00
CA PHE A 85 -14.15 -15.41 -6.45
C PHE A 85 -12.83 -14.98 -7.10
N VAL A 86 -11.77 -14.68 -6.34
CA VAL A 86 -10.46 -14.25 -6.90
C VAL A 86 -9.92 -15.26 -7.90
N GLY A 87 -9.87 -16.55 -7.55
CA GLY A 87 -9.36 -17.59 -8.47
C GLY A 87 -10.17 -17.68 -9.76
N PRO A 88 -11.48 -17.94 -9.70
CA PRO A 88 -12.34 -17.92 -10.88
C PRO A 88 -12.23 -16.64 -11.71
N PHE A 89 -12.15 -15.48 -11.04
CA PHE A 89 -12.02 -14.19 -11.71
C PHE A 89 -10.71 -14.08 -12.51
N TYR A 90 -9.56 -14.36 -11.89
CA TYR A 90 -8.26 -14.28 -12.59
C TYR A 90 -8.18 -15.28 -13.75
N ILE A 91 -8.66 -16.52 -13.55
CA ILE A 91 -8.48 -17.63 -14.50
C ILE A 91 -9.46 -17.52 -15.66
N TYR A 92 -10.73 -17.24 -15.39
CA TYR A 92 -11.79 -17.35 -16.41
C TYR A 92 -12.29 -16.01 -16.94
N VAL A 93 -11.98 -14.90 -16.27
CA VAL A 93 -12.45 -13.57 -16.66
C VAL A 93 -11.28 -12.66 -17.00
N TYR A 94 -10.41 -12.38 -16.01
CA TYR A 94 -9.40 -11.35 -16.12
C TYR A 94 -8.30 -11.69 -17.12
N GLY A 95 -7.71 -12.88 -17.01
CA GLY A 95 -6.67 -13.34 -17.93
C GLY A 95 -7.15 -13.39 -19.40
N PRO A 96 -8.27 -14.05 -19.72
CA PRO A 96 -8.84 -14.05 -21.07
C PRO A 96 -9.15 -12.64 -21.60
N LEU A 97 -9.72 -11.75 -20.76
CA LEU A 97 -10.02 -10.38 -21.18
C LEU A 97 -8.75 -9.56 -21.48
N LEU A 98 -7.71 -9.67 -20.66
CA LEU A 98 -6.43 -8.99 -20.89
C LEU A 98 -5.79 -9.46 -22.21
N LYS A 99 -5.86 -10.76 -22.52
CA LYS A 99 -5.35 -11.33 -23.80
C LYS A 99 -6.18 -10.88 -25.00
N TYR A 100 -7.49 -10.69 -24.83
CA TYR A 100 -8.37 -10.25 -25.90
C TYR A 100 -8.25 -8.73 -26.14
N ASN A 101 -8.32 -7.94 -25.09
CA ASN A 101 -8.18 -6.48 -25.13
C ASN A 101 -7.68 -5.96 -23.77
N THR A 102 -6.45 -5.45 -23.76
CA THR A 102 -5.78 -4.99 -22.55
C THR A 102 -6.58 -3.90 -21.81
N ILE A 103 -7.19 -2.94 -22.53
CA ILE A 103 -7.95 -1.85 -21.90
C ILE A 103 -9.21 -2.39 -21.23
N LEU A 104 -9.97 -3.24 -21.94
CA LEU A 104 -11.17 -3.86 -21.36
C LEU A 104 -10.84 -4.73 -20.15
N GLY A 105 -9.78 -5.56 -20.27
CA GLY A 105 -9.28 -6.34 -19.14
C GLY A 105 -8.85 -5.46 -17.98
N ALA A 106 -8.09 -4.39 -18.23
CA ALA A 106 -7.66 -3.45 -17.19
C ALA A 106 -8.86 -2.80 -16.47
N VAL A 107 -9.90 -2.39 -17.20
CA VAL A 107 -11.10 -1.78 -16.58
C VAL A 107 -11.84 -2.80 -15.71
N VAL A 108 -12.12 -4.00 -16.22
CA VAL A 108 -12.82 -5.05 -15.46
C VAL A 108 -11.98 -5.50 -14.26
N GLY A 109 -10.66 -5.69 -14.46
CA GLY A 109 -9.72 -5.98 -13.38
C GLY A 109 -9.63 -4.86 -12.36
N GLY A 110 -9.56 -3.61 -12.80
CA GLY A 110 -9.49 -2.43 -11.94
C GLY A 110 -10.73 -2.27 -11.05
N VAL A 111 -11.93 -2.48 -11.60
CA VAL A 111 -13.17 -2.50 -10.80
C VAL A 111 -13.07 -3.55 -9.70
N TYR A 112 -12.65 -4.77 -10.05
CA TYR A 112 -12.57 -5.87 -9.11
C TYR A 112 -11.45 -5.68 -8.07
N LEU A 113 -10.22 -5.47 -8.51
CA LEU A 113 -9.04 -5.34 -7.65
C LEU A 113 -9.06 -4.05 -6.84
N GLY A 114 -9.51 -2.94 -7.45
CA GLY A 114 -9.72 -1.67 -6.78
C GLY A 114 -10.70 -1.77 -5.63
N THR A 115 -11.82 -2.49 -5.85
CA THR A 115 -12.87 -2.69 -4.84
C THR A 115 -12.45 -3.70 -3.77
N ALA A 116 -11.98 -4.88 -4.16
CA ALA A 116 -11.73 -5.98 -3.25
C ALA A 116 -10.45 -5.80 -2.42
N PHE A 117 -9.37 -5.32 -3.02
CA PHE A 117 -8.06 -5.21 -2.36
C PHE A 117 -7.67 -3.77 -2.03
N LEU A 118 -7.52 -2.89 -3.03
CA LEU A 118 -6.88 -1.58 -2.84
C LEU A 118 -7.73 -0.61 -2.00
N ALA A 119 -9.03 -0.57 -2.19
CA ALA A 119 -9.94 0.16 -1.32
C ALA A 119 -10.36 -0.69 -0.10
N GLY A 120 -10.46 -2.02 -0.29
CA GLY A 120 -10.86 -2.98 0.73
C GLY A 120 -9.95 -2.95 1.95
N VAL A 121 -8.63 -2.87 1.76
CA VAL A 121 -7.67 -2.81 2.88
C VAL A 121 -7.94 -1.63 3.80
N GLY A 122 -8.22 -0.45 3.25
CA GLY A 122 -8.53 0.75 4.04
C GLY A 122 -9.81 0.60 4.85
N ALA A 123 -10.85 -0.02 4.28
CA ALA A 123 -12.09 -0.31 4.98
C ALA A 123 -11.88 -1.31 6.14
N ILE A 124 -11.06 -2.34 5.93
CA ILE A 124 -10.73 -3.33 6.95
C ILE A 124 -9.92 -2.68 8.08
N GLU A 125 -8.90 -1.90 7.73
CA GLU A 125 -8.05 -1.19 8.69
C GLU A 125 -8.85 -0.24 9.57
N SER A 126 -9.73 0.57 8.97
CA SER A 126 -10.63 1.48 9.68
C SER A 126 -11.57 0.73 10.63
N TYR A 127 -12.14 -0.38 10.17
CA TYR A 127 -13.03 -1.20 11.00
C TYR A 127 -12.29 -1.79 12.21
N VAL A 128 -11.13 -2.40 12.00
CA VAL A 128 -10.34 -3.03 13.08
C VAL A 128 -9.84 -1.99 14.06
N GLU A 129 -9.49 -0.79 13.60
CA GLU A 129 -9.07 0.32 14.46
C GLU A 129 -10.23 0.79 15.36
N LYS A 130 -11.45 0.98 14.80
CA LYS A 130 -12.66 1.30 15.57
C LYS A 130 -12.96 0.23 16.65
N ILE A 131 -12.85 -1.05 16.28
CA ILE A 131 -13.06 -2.18 17.21
C ILE A 131 -11.94 -2.25 18.25
N GLY A 132 -10.68 -2.00 17.87
CA GLY A 132 -9.54 -1.98 18.79
C GLY A 132 -9.73 -0.98 19.92
N ARG A 133 -10.20 0.23 19.60
CA ARG A 133 -10.57 1.24 20.61
C ARG A 133 -11.68 0.75 21.56
N LYS A 134 -12.73 0.14 21.00
CA LYS A 134 -13.86 -0.36 21.82
C LYS A 134 -13.46 -1.50 22.75
N TYR A 135 -12.64 -2.44 22.28
CA TYR A 135 -12.22 -3.62 23.05
C TYR A 135 -10.85 -3.48 23.72
N ASN A 136 -10.26 -2.28 23.68
CA ASN A 136 -9.00 -1.92 24.31
C ASN A 136 -7.82 -2.81 23.90
N PHE A 137 -7.61 -2.93 22.57
CA PHE A 137 -6.40 -3.53 22.00
C PHE A 137 -5.81 -2.63 20.90
N GLU A 138 -4.47 -2.68 20.79
CA GLU A 138 -3.73 -1.91 19.82
C GLU A 138 -3.95 -2.42 18.39
N TYR A 139 -4.40 -1.55 17.50
CA TYR A 139 -4.59 -1.83 16.07
C TYR A 139 -3.31 -2.44 15.44
N GLY A 140 -2.13 -1.87 15.70
CA GLY A 140 -0.87 -2.31 15.14
C GLY A 140 -0.54 -3.79 15.42
N ARG A 141 -0.91 -4.28 16.61
CA ARG A 141 -0.73 -5.70 16.96
C ARG A 141 -1.59 -6.63 16.12
N SER A 142 -2.79 -6.19 15.76
CA SER A 142 -3.67 -6.96 14.87
C SER A 142 -3.20 -6.86 13.42
N ARG A 143 -2.78 -5.67 12.96
CA ARG A 143 -2.29 -5.40 11.61
C ARG A 143 -1.00 -6.17 11.27
N MET A 144 -0.13 -6.40 12.24
CA MET A 144 1.10 -7.20 12.09
C MET A 144 0.83 -8.59 11.52
N TRP A 145 -0.27 -9.24 11.90
CA TRP A 145 -0.67 -10.53 11.35
C TRP A 145 -0.90 -10.50 9.85
N GLY A 146 -1.31 -9.33 9.30
CA GLY A 146 -1.39 -9.13 7.86
C GLY A 146 -0.02 -9.22 7.18
N SER A 147 1.01 -8.56 7.71
CA SER A 147 2.38 -8.67 7.17
C SER A 147 2.90 -10.11 7.22
N LEU A 148 2.62 -10.84 8.31
CA LEU A 148 2.96 -12.27 8.40
C LEU A 148 2.19 -13.11 7.37
N GLY A 149 0.92 -12.81 7.12
CA GLY A 149 0.11 -13.48 6.08
C GLY A 149 0.68 -13.23 4.68
N TRP A 150 1.07 -11.99 4.39
CA TRP A 150 1.74 -11.63 3.14
C TRP A 150 3.04 -12.41 2.96
N ALA A 151 3.91 -12.39 3.96
CA ALA A 151 5.19 -13.08 3.92
C ALA A 151 5.03 -14.60 3.73
N ALA A 152 4.10 -15.23 4.47
CA ALA A 152 3.82 -16.66 4.37
C ALA A 152 3.36 -17.04 2.95
N ALA A 153 2.44 -16.30 2.35
CA ALA A 153 1.97 -16.59 1.00
C ALA A 153 3.05 -16.37 -0.05
N THR A 154 3.79 -15.26 0.02
CA THR A 154 4.84 -14.94 -0.96
C THR A 154 5.97 -15.96 -0.95
N PHE A 155 6.29 -16.55 0.21
CA PHE A 155 7.35 -17.57 0.33
C PHE A 155 7.12 -18.75 -0.62
N PHE A 156 5.90 -19.21 -0.75
CA PHE A 156 5.55 -20.33 -1.63
C PHE A 156 5.13 -19.88 -3.03
N ALA A 157 4.77 -18.60 -3.20
CA ALA A 157 4.14 -18.10 -4.44
C ALA A 157 4.97 -18.35 -5.68
N GLY A 158 6.30 -18.14 -5.65
CA GLY A 158 7.17 -18.35 -6.80
C GLY A 158 7.28 -19.81 -7.23
N GLN A 159 7.39 -20.74 -6.26
CA GLN A 159 7.43 -22.17 -6.55
C GLN A 159 6.13 -22.68 -7.17
N LEU A 160 5.00 -22.27 -6.56
CA LEU A 160 3.67 -22.67 -7.02
C LEU A 160 3.34 -22.06 -8.38
N PHE A 161 3.80 -20.84 -8.63
CA PHE A 161 3.68 -20.17 -9.92
C PHE A 161 4.39 -20.97 -11.04
N ASN A 162 5.58 -21.48 -10.76
CA ASN A 162 6.35 -22.27 -11.71
C ASN A 162 5.71 -23.62 -12.04
N ILE A 163 4.96 -24.20 -11.09
CA ILE A 163 4.18 -25.43 -11.34
C ILE A 163 2.95 -25.09 -12.21
N ASN A 164 2.15 -24.14 -11.74
CA ASN A 164 1.01 -23.62 -12.47
C ASN A 164 0.56 -22.31 -11.80
N PRO A 165 0.57 -21.16 -12.50
CA PRO A 165 0.16 -19.86 -11.96
C PRO A 165 -1.23 -19.87 -11.31
N ASN A 166 -2.13 -20.71 -11.81
CA ASN A 166 -3.51 -20.81 -11.29
C ASN A 166 -3.57 -21.36 -9.86
N ILE A 167 -2.55 -22.07 -9.39
CA ILE A 167 -2.51 -22.58 -8.01
C ILE A 167 -2.53 -21.42 -7.03
N ASN A 168 -1.77 -20.36 -7.30
CA ASN A 168 -1.75 -19.17 -6.45
C ASN A 168 -3.13 -18.52 -6.35
N PHE A 169 -3.87 -18.44 -7.45
CA PHE A 169 -5.22 -17.87 -7.49
C PHE A 169 -6.24 -18.75 -6.74
N TRP A 170 -6.10 -20.09 -6.81
CA TRP A 170 -6.95 -21.00 -6.03
C TRP A 170 -6.64 -20.94 -4.54
N ILE A 171 -5.37 -20.82 -4.13
CA ILE A 171 -4.97 -20.60 -2.74
C ILE A 171 -5.60 -19.29 -2.23
N ALA A 172 -5.59 -18.24 -3.03
CA ALA A 172 -6.26 -16.98 -2.67
C ALA A 172 -7.75 -17.19 -2.40
N SER A 173 -8.47 -17.91 -3.26
CA SER A 173 -9.89 -18.22 -3.06
C SER A 173 -10.15 -19.08 -1.82
N ILE A 174 -9.34 -20.12 -1.58
CA ILE A 174 -9.46 -20.98 -0.40
C ILE A 174 -9.23 -20.17 0.88
N SER A 175 -8.18 -19.32 0.89
CA SER A 175 -7.90 -18.41 1.99
C SER A 175 -9.07 -17.43 2.25
N ALA A 176 -9.70 -16.93 1.19
CA ALA A 176 -10.88 -16.06 1.30
C ALA A 176 -12.13 -16.78 1.85
N ILE A 177 -12.30 -18.06 1.57
CA ILE A 177 -13.37 -18.87 2.20
C ILE A 177 -13.15 -18.92 3.72
N ILE A 178 -11.93 -19.16 4.17
CA ILE A 178 -11.57 -19.15 5.61
C ILE A 178 -11.85 -17.76 6.20
N LEU A 179 -11.40 -16.71 5.50
CA LEU A 179 -11.67 -15.32 5.86
C LEU A 179 -13.17 -15.02 6.05
N PHE A 180 -14.00 -15.51 5.13
CA PHE A 180 -15.46 -15.35 5.19
C PHE A 180 -16.06 -16.01 6.43
N PHE A 181 -15.66 -17.23 6.77
CA PHE A 181 -16.12 -17.89 8.00
C PHE A 181 -15.62 -17.18 9.27
N ILE A 182 -14.42 -16.63 9.25
CA ILE A 182 -13.90 -15.83 10.38
C ILE A 182 -14.80 -14.61 10.60
N ILE A 183 -15.11 -13.81 9.55
CA ILE A 183 -15.94 -12.61 9.73
C ILE A 183 -17.37 -12.95 10.17
N LEU A 184 -17.93 -14.06 9.71
CA LEU A 184 -19.25 -14.54 10.19
C LEU A 184 -19.22 -14.85 11.69
N SER A 185 -18.12 -15.43 12.18
CA SER A 185 -17.97 -15.80 13.60
C SER A 185 -17.79 -14.61 14.54
N ILE A 186 -17.53 -13.41 14.01
CA ILE A 186 -17.34 -12.19 14.81
C ILE A 186 -18.70 -11.62 15.18
N SER A 187 -18.99 -11.53 16.48
CA SER A 187 -20.18 -10.87 17.03
C SER A 187 -19.72 -9.66 17.84
N ILE A 188 -20.13 -8.47 17.44
CA ILE A 188 -19.83 -7.20 18.12
C ILE A 188 -21.14 -6.60 18.59
N GLU A 189 -21.22 -6.31 19.88
CA GLU A 189 -22.33 -5.58 20.46
C GLU A 189 -22.18 -4.11 20.08
N MET A 190 -23.22 -3.54 19.51
CA MET A 190 -23.28 -2.10 19.18
C MET A 190 -24.06 -1.40 20.30
N SER A 191 -23.54 -0.25 20.76
CA SER A 191 -24.30 0.72 21.54
C SER A 191 -24.74 1.87 20.65
N ASP A 192 -25.86 2.52 20.98
CA ASP A 192 -26.35 3.68 20.22
C ASP A 192 -25.34 4.84 20.21
N GLU A 193 -24.52 4.96 21.27
CA GLU A 193 -23.41 5.92 21.34
C GLU A 193 -22.29 5.67 20.32
N ASP A 194 -22.12 4.43 19.84
CA ASP A 194 -21.09 4.10 18.86
C ASP A 194 -21.45 4.65 17.46
N VAL A 195 -22.73 4.92 17.21
CA VAL A 195 -23.24 5.48 15.95
C VAL A 195 -23.09 7.00 15.92
N GLU A 196 -23.28 7.68 17.06
CA GLU A 196 -23.23 9.15 17.16
C GLU A 196 -21.80 9.72 17.14
N LYS A 197 -20.78 8.95 17.54
CA LYS A 197 -19.38 9.41 17.65
C LYS A 197 -18.57 9.34 16.36
N ALA A 198 -19.13 8.89 15.25
CA ALA A 198 -18.47 8.94 13.94
C ALA A 198 -18.42 10.40 13.47
N GLN A 199 -17.39 11.14 13.88
CA GLN A 199 -17.13 12.49 13.38
C GLN A 199 -16.84 12.42 11.88
N SER A 200 -17.83 12.80 11.08
CA SER A 200 -17.67 12.96 9.64
C SER A 200 -16.63 14.07 9.36
N VAL A 201 -15.63 13.71 8.57
CA VAL A 201 -14.69 14.69 8.03
C VAL A 201 -15.49 15.76 7.27
N ASN A 202 -15.38 17.03 7.69
CA ASN A 202 -16.09 18.10 7.03
C ASN A 202 -15.32 18.51 5.76
N VAL A 203 -16.00 18.58 4.62
CA VAL A 203 -15.42 19.05 3.34
C VAL A 203 -14.76 20.42 3.48
N LYS A 204 -15.28 21.29 4.36
CA LYS A 204 -14.68 22.59 4.67
C LYS A 204 -13.26 22.48 5.22
N ASP A 205 -12.99 21.47 6.07
CA ASP A 205 -11.67 21.26 6.67
C ASP A 205 -10.65 20.82 5.60
N VAL A 206 -11.09 20.03 4.62
CA VAL A 206 -10.26 19.67 3.45
C VAL A 206 -9.91 20.90 2.62
N CYS A 207 -10.87 21.80 2.38
CA CYS A 207 -10.63 23.03 1.63
C CYS A 207 -9.64 23.98 2.33
N LEU A 208 -9.60 24.01 3.66
CA LEU A 208 -8.64 24.81 4.41
C LEU A 208 -7.20 24.34 4.21
N LEU A 209 -6.97 23.01 4.05
CA LEU A 209 -5.63 22.47 3.81
C LEU A 209 -4.97 23.03 2.55
N PHE A 210 -5.76 23.21 1.48
CA PHE A 210 -5.24 23.75 0.20
C PHE A 210 -4.72 25.18 0.29
N LYS A 211 -5.04 25.93 1.35
CA LYS A 211 -4.52 27.28 1.61
C LYS A 211 -3.16 27.28 2.31
N LEU A 212 -2.73 26.15 2.86
CA LEU A 212 -1.49 26.04 3.64
C LEU A 212 -0.28 25.78 2.72
N LYS A 213 0.73 26.64 2.80
CA LYS A 213 2.00 26.46 2.06
C LYS A 213 2.69 25.15 2.47
N GLU A 214 2.70 24.81 3.74
CA GLU A 214 3.31 23.62 4.30
C GLU A 214 2.66 22.33 3.76
N PHE A 215 1.36 22.37 3.45
CA PHE A 215 0.64 21.29 2.80
C PHE A 215 1.20 21.03 1.39
N TRP A 216 1.37 22.05 0.58
CA TRP A 216 1.90 21.92 -0.78
C TRP A 216 3.37 21.48 -0.81
N LEU A 217 4.17 21.91 0.17
CA LEU A 217 5.55 21.44 0.31
C LEU A 217 5.62 19.98 0.71
N PHE A 218 4.69 19.50 1.54
CA PHE A 218 4.54 18.08 1.85
C PHE A 218 4.06 17.28 0.62
N ILE A 219 3.06 17.79 -0.11
CA ILE A 219 2.61 17.21 -1.39
C ILE A 219 3.77 17.06 -2.39
N LEU A 220 4.63 18.07 -2.49
CA LEU A 220 5.80 18.04 -3.37
C LEU A 220 6.75 16.88 -3.01
N TYR A 221 6.98 16.63 -1.72
CA TYR A 221 7.73 15.46 -1.25
C TYR A 221 7.02 14.16 -1.65
N VAL A 222 5.71 14.05 -1.44
CA VAL A 222 4.94 12.84 -1.77
C VAL A 222 5.01 12.55 -3.27
N ILE A 223 4.81 13.56 -4.13
CA ILE A 223 4.89 13.42 -5.59
C ILE A 223 6.30 12.98 -6.01
N GLY A 224 7.33 13.63 -5.51
CA GLY A 224 8.70 13.39 -5.96
C GLY A 224 9.36 12.14 -5.38
N VAL A 225 8.91 11.67 -4.23
CA VAL A 225 9.50 10.50 -3.55
C VAL A 225 8.54 9.32 -3.55
N THR A 226 7.36 9.47 -2.93
CA THR A 226 6.45 8.35 -2.70
C THR A 226 5.82 7.82 -3.99
N CYS A 227 5.43 8.70 -4.92
CA CYS A 227 4.82 8.27 -6.18
C CYS A 227 5.79 7.47 -7.04
N PHE A 228 7.05 7.92 -7.16
CA PHE A 228 8.09 7.20 -7.92
C PHE A 228 8.45 5.86 -7.28
N TYR A 229 8.53 5.81 -5.95
CA TYR A 229 8.73 4.60 -5.20
C TYR A 229 7.63 3.57 -5.46
N ASN A 230 6.35 3.97 -5.40
CA ASN A 230 5.24 3.06 -5.63
C ASN A 230 5.28 2.47 -7.06
N VAL A 231 5.60 3.28 -8.05
CA VAL A 231 5.68 2.82 -9.45
C VAL A 231 6.90 1.93 -9.70
N TYR A 232 8.04 2.21 -9.06
CA TYR A 232 9.21 1.34 -9.10
C TYR A 232 8.88 -0.08 -8.64
N ASP A 233 8.16 -0.23 -7.52
CA ASP A 233 7.85 -1.56 -6.96
C ASP A 233 6.83 -2.35 -7.82
N GLN A 234 6.03 -1.69 -8.68
CA GLN A 234 5.01 -2.38 -9.50
C GLN A 234 5.60 -3.41 -10.45
N GLN A 235 6.66 -3.07 -11.19
CA GLN A 235 7.27 -3.96 -12.18
C GLN A 235 8.63 -4.52 -11.76
N PHE A 236 9.09 -4.21 -10.56
CA PHE A 236 10.33 -4.76 -9.98
C PHE A 236 10.36 -6.30 -9.98
N PRO A 237 9.28 -7.03 -9.62
CA PRO A 237 9.29 -8.50 -9.63
C PRO A 237 9.62 -9.07 -11.00
N LEU A 238 9.08 -8.48 -12.08
CA LEU A 238 9.33 -8.91 -13.45
C LEU A 238 10.80 -8.68 -13.86
N TYR A 239 11.34 -7.49 -13.57
CA TYR A 239 12.73 -7.17 -13.83
C TYR A 239 13.68 -8.07 -13.04
N TYR A 240 13.43 -8.25 -11.75
CA TYR A 240 14.21 -9.13 -10.90
C TYR A 240 14.27 -10.55 -11.42
N SER A 241 13.12 -11.10 -11.79
CA SER A 241 13.02 -12.44 -12.35
C SER A 241 13.82 -12.60 -13.67
N SER A 242 13.88 -11.55 -14.48
CA SER A 242 14.62 -11.56 -15.77
C SER A 242 16.14 -11.57 -15.61
N MET A 243 16.68 -11.28 -14.43
CA MET A 243 18.13 -11.29 -14.18
C MET A 243 18.70 -12.70 -13.93
N PHE A 244 17.87 -13.71 -13.82
CA PHE A 244 18.30 -15.09 -13.57
C PHE A 244 18.41 -15.88 -14.87
N SER A 245 19.18 -16.97 -14.84
CA SER A 245 19.39 -17.86 -15.99
C SER A 245 18.09 -18.48 -16.51
N THR A 246 17.12 -18.72 -15.63
CA THR A 246 15.78 -19.15 -15.99
C THR A 246 14.72 -18.33 -15.26
N LYS A 247 13.55 -18.15 -15.89
CA LYS A 247 12.41 -17.43 -15.29
C LYS A 247 11.94 -18.13 -14.03
N GLU A 248 11.95 -19.45 -14.01
CA GLU A 248 11.52 -20.29 -12.89
C GLU A 248 12.37 -20.01 -11.64
N LEU A 249 13.70 -19.98 -11.82
CA LEU A 249 14.62 -19.66 -10.73
C LEU A 249 14.38 -18.23 -10.24
N GLY A 250 14.24 -17.28 -11.15
CA GLY A 250 13.97 -15.88 -10.81
C GLY A 250 12.66 -15.70 -10.03
N ASN A 251 11.57 -16.35 -10.46
CA ASN A 251 10.27 -16.32 -9.77
C ASN A 251 10.36 -16.92 -8.35
N GLN A 252 11.06 -18.04 -8.21
CA GLN A 252 11.25 -18.71 -6.92
C GLN A 252 12.05 -17.85 -5.96
N ILE A 253 13.21 -17.35 -6.39
CA ILE A 253 14.08 -16.53 -5.55
C ILE A 253 13.41 -15.20 -5.20
N PHE A 254 12.64 -14.61 -6.13
CA PHE A 254 11.83 -13.41 -5.82
C PHE A 254 10.82 -13.68 -4.68
N GLY A 255 10.12 -14.82 -4.72
CA GLY A 255 9.19 -15.22 -3.66
C GLY A 255 9.87 -15.27 -2.29
N TYR A 256 11.04 -15.88 -2.19
CA TYR A 256 11.82 -15.96 -0.94
C TYR A 256 12.32 -14.59 -0.49
N LEU A 257 12.88 -13.81 -1.42
CA LEU A 257 13.41 -12.48 -1.13
C LEU A 257 12.31 -11.54 -0.63
N ASN A 258 11.15 -11.53 -1.30
CA ASN A 258 10.03 -10.68 -0.91
C ASN A 258 9.44 -11.09 0.44
N SER A 259 9.34 -12.41 0.70
CA SER A 259 8.93 -12.92 2.01
C SER A 259 9.88 -12.47 3.13
N PHE A 260 11.18 -12.62 2.91
CA PHE A 260 12.21 -12.23 3.88
C PHE A 260 12.21 -10.69 4.09
N GLN A 261 12.08 -9.92 3.02
CA GLN A 261 11.99 -8.46 3.09
C GLN A 261 10.79 -8.01 3.93
N VAL A 262 9.59 -8.59 3.72
CA VAL A 262 8.38 -8.23 4.49
C VAL A 262 8.50 -8.65 5.96
N PHE A 263 9.17 -9.76 6.24
CA PHE A 263 9.46 -10.16 7.62
C PHE A 263 10.39 -9.16 8.33
N LEU A 264 11.45 -8.71 7.64
CA LEU A 264 12.36 -7.66 8.17
C LEU A 264 11.63 -6.33 8.34
N GLU A 265 10.77 -5.97 7.41
CA GLU A 265 9.93 -4.76 7.48
C GLU A 265 9.03 -4.78 8.72
N ALA A 266 8.38 -5.92 9.00
CA ALA A 266 7.57 -6.08 10.21
C ALA A 266 8.42 -5.85 11.48
N ALA A 267 9.64 -6.37 11.54
CA ALA A 267 10.56 -6.14 12.65
C ALA A 267 10.97 -4.65 12.76
N MET A 268 11.29 -4.01 11.62
CA MET A 268 11.66 -2.60 11.58
C MET A 268 10.50 -1.67 11.98
N MET A 269 9.23 -2.04 11.79
CA MET A 269 8.08 -1.27 12.27
C MET A 269 8.09 -1.06 13.80
N PHE A 270 8.68 -1.99 14.58
CA PHE A 270 8.87 -1.79 16.02
C PHE A 270 10.03 -0.84 16.35
N ILE A 271 11.07 -0.82 15.52
CA ILE A 271 12.30 -0.04 15.75
C ILE A 271 12.16 1.39 15.22
N ALA A 272 11.48 1.58 14.10
CA ALA A 272 11.34 2.86 13.41
C ALA A 272 10.81 4.01 14.30
N PRO A 273 9.80 3.83 15.18
CA PRO A 273 9.36 4.88 16.10
C PRO A 273 10.48 5.39 17.02
N VAL A 274 11.34 4.50 17.51
CA VAL A 274 12.48 4.85 18.38
C VAL A 274 13.51 5.67 17.62
N ILE A 275 13.83 5.26 16.39
CA ILE A 275 14.75 5.98 15.51
C ILE A 275 14.20 7.38 15.21
N VAL A 276 12.96 7.47 14.72
CA VAL A 276 12.35 8.75 14.31
C VAL A 276 12.18 9.71 15.48
N ASN A 277 11.90 9.21 16.70
CA ASN A 277 11.86 10.03 17.90
C ASN A 277 13.22 10.70 18.21
N LYS A 278 14.33 10.03 17.90
CA LYS A 278 15.68 10.58 18.14
C LYS A 278 16.12 11.58 17.08
N ILE A 279 15.76 11.34 15.80
CA ILE A 279 16.26 12.14 14.67
C ILE A 279 15.31 13.26 14.23
N SER A 280 14.07 13.26 14.63
CA SER A 280 12.92 14.09 14.21
C SER A 280 12.24 13.62 12.90
N ALA A 281 10.94 13.96 12.77
CA ALA A 281 10.12 13.54 11.64
C ALA A 281 10.66 14.06 10.28
N LYS A 282 11.07 15.33 10.20
CA LYS A 282 11.66 15.90 8.97
C LYS A 282 12.91 15.12 8.55
N LYS A 283 13.85 14.88 9.46
CA LYS A 283 15.07 14.12 9.16
C LYS A 283 14.74 12.69 8.76
N GLY A 284 13.72 12.07 9.39
CA GLY A 284 13.24 10.74 9.02
C GLY A 284 12.73 10.69 7.58
N LEU A 285 11.94 11.68 7.12
CA LEU A 285 11.50 11.80 5.72
C LEU A 285 12.70 11.93 4.75
N ILE A 286 13.67 12.77 5.09
CA ILE A 286 14.86 12.97 4.23
C ILE A 286 15.69 11.68 4.16
N ILE A 287 15.94 11.01 5.29
CA ILE A 287 16.68 9.75 5.32
C ILE A 287 15.94 8.68 4.50
N ALA A 288 14.63 8.57 4.63
CA ALA A 288 13.83 7.63 3.83
C ALA A 288 13.95 7.95 2.33
N GLY A 289 13.83 9.21 1.92
CA GLY A 289 14.00 9.63 0.52
C GLY A 289 15.40 9.35 -0.03
N LEU A 290 16.46 9.58 0.75
CA LEU A 290 17.83 9.26 0.36
C LEU A 290 18.04 7.75 0.21
N LEU A 291 17.53 6.93 1.15
CA LEU A 291 17.58 5.47 1.06
C LEU A 291 16.82 4.97 -0.17
N MET A 292 15.62 5.51 -0.45
CA MET A 292 14.83 5.18 -1.64
C MET A 292 15.58 5.52 -2.92
N SER A 293 16.17 6.73 -3.02
CA SER A 293 16.98 7.13 -4.18
C SER A 293 18.15 6.18 -4.37
N PHE A 294 18.90 5.90 -3.30
CA PHE A 294 20.03 4.97 -3.33
C PHE A 294 19.61 3.56 -3.78
N ARG A 295 18.49 3.04 -3.25
CA ARG A 295 17.93 1.73 -3.62
C ARG A 295 17.53 1.70 -5.09
N ILE A 296 16.83 2.71 -5.58
CA ILE A 296 16.32 2.73 -6.96
C ILE A 296 17.49 2.88 -7.95
N ILE A 297 18.45 3.81 -7.70
CA ILE A 297 19.66 3.95 -8.52
C ILE A 297 20.50 2.68 -8.47
N GLY A 298 20.73 2.14 -7.27
CA GLY A 298 21.49 0.91 -7.08
C GLY A 298 20.88 -0.28 -7.81
N SER A 299 19.54 -0.37 -7.87
CA SER A 299 18.83 -1.39 -8.67
C SER A 299 19.02 -1.20 -10.17
N GLY A 300 19.13 0.05 -10.64
CA GLY A 300 19.44 0.35 -12.05
C GLY A 300 20.87 0.05 -12.43
N LEU A 301 21.81 0.18 -11.49
CA LEU A 301 23.24 -0.12 -11.69
C LEU A 301 23.58 -1.60 -11.44
N ALA A 302 22.69 -2.35 -10.80
CA ALA A 302 22.92 -3.74 -10.49
C ALA A 302 22.95 -4.61 -11.75
N THR A 303 24.07 -5.27 -11.97
CA THR A 303 24.26 -6.22 -13.08
C THR A 303 24.03 -7.67 -12.65
N GLU A 304 23.99 -7.92 -11.33
CA GLU A 304 23.88 -9.26 -10.78
C GLU A 304 22.73 -9.39 -9.76
N PRO A 305 22.09 -10.59 -9.67
CA PRO A 305 20.96 -10.84 -8.78
C PRO A 305 21.25 -10.56 -7.29
N ILE A 306 22.48 -10.77 -6.85
CA ILE A 306 22.86 -10.56 -5.43
C ILE A 306 22.77 -9.08 -5.08
N LEU A 307 23.33 -8.21 -5.93
CA LEU A 307 23.34 -6.77 -5.67
C LEU A 307 21.92 -6.18 -5.65
N ILE A 308 21.09 -6.56 -6.64
CA ILE A 308 19.70 -6.08 -6.68
C ILE A 308 18.87 -6.65 -5.52
N SER A 309 19.19 -7.86 -5.02
CA SER A 309 18.57 -8.42 -3.81
C SER A 309 18.91 -7.58 -2.57
N CYS A 310 20.18 -7.16 -2.42
CA CYS A 310 20.59 -6.25 -1.35
C CYS A 310 19.84 -4.91 -1.44
N MET A 311 19.68 -4.37 -2.65
CA MET A 311 18.89 -3.15 -2.87
C MET A 311 17.42 -3.37 -2.46
N LYS A 312 16.80 -4.49 -2.82
CA LYS A 312 15.41 -4.80 -2.42
C LYS A 312 15.25 -4.87 -0.90
N LEU A 313 16.22 -5.42 -0.17
CA LEU A 313 16.15 -5.52 1.29
C LEU A 313 16.17 -4.15 2.00
N LEU A 314 16.74 -3.10 1.39
CA LEU A 314 16.68 -1.74 1.94
C LEU A 314 15.25 -1.24 2.11
N HIS A 315 14.30 -1.76 1.33
CA HIS A 315 12.88 -1.47 1.47
C HIS A 315 12.36 -1.74 2.88
N ALA A 316 12.83 -2.82 3.52
CA ALA A 316 12.46 -3.17 4.88
C ALA A 316 12.82 -2.08 5.92
N VAL A 317 13.79 -1.22 5.61
CA VAL A 317 14.23 -0.12 6.49
C VAL A 317 13.57 1.21 6.11
N GLU A 318 13.59 1.54 4.81
CA GLU A 318 13.13 2.84 4.34
C GLU A 318 11.62 3.07 4.55
N LEU A 319 10.80 2.04 4.24
CA LEU A 319 9.34 2.17 4.31
C LEU A 319 8.84 2.40 5.76
N PRO A 320 9.25 1.63 6.78
CA PRO A 320 8.88 1.91 8.17
C PRO A 320 9.33 3.30 8.63
N ILE A 321 10.54 3.72 8.30
CA ILE A 321 11.03 5.06 8.67
C ILE A 321 10.18 6.13 8.00
N MET A 322 9.85 5.97 6.71
CA MET A 322 9.01 6.91 5.97
C MET A 322 7.62 7.01 6.59
N LEU A 323 6.92 5.89 6.79
CA LEU A 323 5.54 5.90 7.30
C LEU A 323 5.44 6.53 8.69
N ILE A 324 6.33 6.14 9.60
CA ILE A 324 6.36 6.74 10.95
C ILE A 324 6.69 8.23 10.88
N SER A 325 7.61 8.61 9.99
CA SER A 325 7.97 10.02 9.81
C SER A 325 6.84 10.84 9.21
N VAL A 326 6.06 10.29 8.26
CA VAL A 326 4.87 10.95 7.70
C VAL A 326 3.88 11.25 8.82
N PHE A 327 3.46 10.25 9.60
CA PHE A 327 2.50 10.48 10.70
C PHE A 327 2.99 11.51 11.70
N LYS A 328 4.25 11.44 12.12
CA LYS A 328 4.83 12.40 13.08
C LYS A 328 5.02 13.79 12.47
N TYR A 329 5.37 13.88 11.20
CA TYR A 329 5.50 15.16 10.50
C TYR A 329 4.14 15.86 10.41
N LEU A 330 3.09 15.12 10.06
CA LEU A 330 1.73 15.67 9.98
C LEU A 330 1.23 16.11 11.36
N ALA A 331 1.43 15.30 12.40
CA ALA A 331 1.04 15.66 13.77
C ALA A 331 1.84 16.86 14.35
N ALA A 332 3.12 17.03 13.95
CA ALA A 332 3.97 18.10 14.44
C ALA A 332 3.78 19.45 13.73
N ASN A 333 3.32 19.46 12.49
CA ASN A 333 3.25 20.67 11.68
C ASN A 333 1.82 21.13 11.38
N PHE A 334 0.80 20.31 11.68
CA PHE A 334 -0.60 20.62 11.43
C PHE A 334 -1.46 20.34 12.67
N ASP A 335 -2.68 20.86 12.70
CA ASP A 335 -3.64 20.58 13.77
C ASP A 335 -3.91 19.07 13.86
N ASN A 336 -3.83 18.51 15.07
CA ASN A 336 -4.07 17.09 15.33
C ASN A 336 -5.44 16.60 14.81
N ARG A 337 -6.45 17.47 14.77
CA ARG A 337 -7.76 17.17 14.19
C ARG A 337 -7.71 16.92 12.68
N LEU A 338 -6.75 17.55 11.99
CA LEU A 338 -6.56 17.45 10.56
C LEU A 338 -5.56 16.36 10.14
N SER A 339 -4.84 15.76 11.08
CA SER A 339 -3.76 14.80 10.77
C SER A 339 -4.25 13.56 10.01
N SER A 340 -5.44 13.05 10.32
CA SER A 340 -6.06 11.93 9.60
C SER A 340 -6.45 12.32 8.17
N ILE A 341 -7.01 13.52 7.99
CA ILE A 341 -7.39 14.06 6.68
C ILE A 341 -6.14 14.29 5.84
N LEU A 342 -5.11 14.87 6.43
CA LEU A 342 -3.82 15.11 5.76
C LEU A 342 -3.15 13.81 5.31
N TYR A 343 -3.22 12.76 6.11
CA TYR A 343 -2.74 11.45 5.71
C TYR A 343 -3.54 10.89 4.53
N LEU A 344 -4.87 10.93 4.61
CA LEU A 344 -5.74 10.40 3.56
C LEU A 344 -5.63 11.22 2.26
N VAL A 345 -5.69 12.55 2.34
CA VAL A 345 -5.71 13.43 1.17
C VAL A 345 -4.28 13.76 0.72
N GLY A 346 -3.41 14.15 1.64
CA GLY A 346 -2.06 14.59 1.31
C GLY A 346 -1.08 13.46 0.99
N TYR A 347 -1.29 12.28 1.57
CA TYR A 347 -0.40 11.13 1.34
C TYR A 347 -1.04 10.05 0.47
N GLN A 348 -2.12 9.43 0.93
CA GLN A 348 -2.73 8.29 0.24
C GLN A 348 -3.33 8.67 -1.11
N PHE A 349 -4.19 9.70 -1.15
CA PHE A 349 -4.82 10.14 -2.39
C PHE A 349 -3.78 10.61 -3.43
N VAL A 350 -2.82 11.44 -3.01
CA VAL A 350 -1.76 11.92 -3.91
C VAL A 350 -0.91 10.76 -4.42
N SER A 351 -0.61 9.77 -3.58
CA SER A 351 0.14 8.56 -3.99
C SER A 351 -0.62 7.76 -5.07
N GLN A 352 -1.94 7.61 -4.93
CA GLN A 352 -2.76 6.92 -5.93
C GLN A 352 -2.89 7.71 -7.24
N VAL A 353 -3.04 9.06 -7.16
CA VAL A 353 -3.00 9.93 -8.34
C VAL A 353 -1.65 9.81 -9.04
N GLY A 354 -0.55 9.81 -8.28
CA GLY A 354 0.79 9.59 -8.83
C GLY A 354 0.92 8.24 -9.53
N ALA A 355 0.46 7.16 -8.91
CA ALA A 355 0.45 5.83 -9.53
C ALA A 355 -0.38 5.82 -10.82
N THR A 356 -1.56 6.46 -10.82
CA THR A 356 -2.42 6.58 -12.01
C THR A 356 -1.68 7.21 -13.18
N VAL A 357 -0.97 8.32 -12.95
CA VAL A 357 -0.30 9.07 -14.02
C VAL A 357 1.04 8.46 -14.41
N LEU A 358 1.86 8.06 -13.42
CA LEU A 358 3.23 7.65 -13.66
C LEU A 358 3.35 6.20 -14.16
N SER A 359 2.44 5.28 -13.76
CA SER A 359 2.58 3.86 -14.13
C SER A 359 2.64 3.61 -15.62
N PRO A 360 1.76 4.16 -16.48
CA PRO A 360 1.85 3.96 -17.93
C PRO A 360 3.05 4.68 -18.55
N ILE A 361 3.45 5.85 -18.00
CA ILE A 361 4.61 6.60 -18.48
C ILE A 361 5.89 5.80 -18.22
N ILE A 362 6.09 5.36 -16.98
CA ILE A 362 7.27 4.59 -16.59
C ILE A 362 7.28 3.21 -17.27
N GLY A 363 6.11 2.58 -17.42
CA GLY A 363 5.98 1.35 -18.20
C GLY A 363 6.48 1.50 -19.63
N ARG A 364 6.16 2.62 -20.30
CA ARG A 364 6.70 2.94 -21.62
C ARG A 364 8.20 3.17 -21.62
N PHE A 365 8.74 3.77 -20.55
CA PHE A 365 10.20 3.91 -20.41
C PHE A 365 10.88 2.54 -20.28
N TYR A 366 10.29 1.58 -19.54
CA TYR A 366 10.81 0.21 -19.50
C TYR A 366 10.91 -0.43 -20.88
N ASP A 367 9.91 -0.23 -21.74
CA ASP A 367 9.90 -0.78 -23.09
C ASP A 367 10.90 -0.09 -24.03
N THR A 368 11.16 1.22 -23.87
CA THR A 368 11.94 2.02 -24.81
C THR A 368 13.43 2.12 -24.44
N VAL A 369 13.75 2.33 -23.17
CA VAL A 369 15.13 2.52 -22.69
C VAL A 369 15.59 1.43 -21.70
N GLY A 370 14.69 0.49 -21.37
CA GLY A 370 14.93 -0.64 -20.47
C GLY A 370 14.83 -0.28 -18.98
N PHE A 371 14.78 -1.32 -18.13
CA PHE A 371 14.60 -1.19 -16.68
C PHE A 371 15.76 -0.46 -16.01
N SER A 372 17.00 -0.82 -16.33
CA SER A 372 18.22 -0.24 -15.73
C SER A 372 18.24 1.28 -15.87
N THR A 373 18.14 1.79 -17.10
CA THR A 373 18.15 3.23 -17.39
C THR A 373 16.96 3.94 -16.72
N THR A 374 15.77 3.33 -16.78
CA THR A 374 14.56 3.89 -16.18
C THR A 374 14.71 4.02 -14.66
N TYR A 375 15.30 3.02 -13.98
CA TYR A 375 15.52 3.08 -12.55
C TYR A 375 16.54 4.17 -12.17
N ILE A 376 17.62 4.35 -12.94
CA ILE A 376 18.58 5.43 -12.71
C ILE A 376 17.87 6.79 -12.82
N ILE A 377 17.04 7.00 -13.86
CA ILE A 377 16.28 8.23 -14.04
C ILE A 377 15.33 8.46 -12.87
N MET A 378 14.53 7.45 -12.49
CA MET A 378 13.60 7.55 -11.37
C MET A 378 14.32 7.86 -10.06
N GLY A 379 15.40 7.16 -9.78
CA GLY A 379 16.18 7.38 -8.57
C GLY A 379 16.83 8.76 -8.50
N CYS A 380 17.29 9.31 -9.64
CA CYS A 380 17.78 10.69 -9.73
C CYS A 380 16.66 11.71 -9.46
N ILE A 381 15.45 11.47 -9.98
CA ILE A 381 14.28 12.32 -9.69
C ILE A 381 14.00 12.30 -8.19
N VAL A 382 13.93 11.12 -7.58
CA VAL A 382 13.73 10.96 -6.12
C VAL A 382 14.80 11.70 -5.32
N LEU A 383 16.07 11.63 -5.75
CA LEU A 383 17.17 12.34 -5.12
C LEU A 383 16.96 13.86 -5.17
N VAL A 384 16.67 14.40 -6.34
CA VAL A 384 16.42 15.84 -6.54
C VAL A 384 15.28 16.34 -5.66
N PHE A 385 14.14 15.64 -5.64
CA PHE A 385 13.01 16.02 -4.81
C PHE A 385 13.30 15.87 -3.30
N THR A 386 14.10 14.88 -2.92
CA THR A 386 14.55 14.72 -1.53
C THR A 386 15.47 15.88 -1.12
N LEU A 387 16.40 16.30 -1.97
CA LEU A 387 17.27 17.45 -1.70
C LEU A 387 16.48 18.76 -1.62
N ILE A 388 15.52 18.98 -2.52
CA ILE A 388 14.59 20.12 -2.44
C ILE A 388 13.83 20.10 -1.12
N SER A 389 13.32 18.93 -0.72
CA SER A 389 12.54 18.74 0.51
C SER A 389 13.38 18.98 1.77
N MET A 390 14.68 18.77 1.71
CA MET A 390 15.62 19.10 2.81
C MET A 390 15.55 20.58 3.20
N PHE A 391 15.36 21.46 2.23
CA PHE A 391 15.28 22.91 2.44
C PHE A 391 13.84 23.41 2.61
N THR A 392 12.86 22.74 2.02
CA THR A 392 11.48 23.23 1.95
C THR A 392 10.57 22.70 3.06
N LEU A 393 10.77 21.47 3.53
CA LEU A 393 9.97 20.92 4.62
C LEU A 393 10.20 21.69 5.93
N ALA A 394 9.13 21.95 6.67
CA ALA A 394 9.19 22.62 7.96
C ALA A 394 9.95 21.79 9.00
N GLY A 395 10.77 22.43 9.83
CA GLY A 395 11.40 21.81 10.99
C GLY A 395 10.45 21.77 12.19
N SER A 396 10.64 20.80 13.10
CA SER A 396 9.78 20.56 14.27
C SER A 396 9.71 21.70 15.31
N LYS A 397 10.44 22.80 15.15
CA LYS A 397 10.43 23.95 16.06
C LYS A 397 9.39 25.05 15.72
N LYS A 398 8.60 24.91 14.64
CA LYS A 398 7.52 25.85 14.28
C LYS A 398 6.14 25.38 14.75
N GLU A 399 6.10 24.55 15.75
CA GLU A 399 4.93 23.79 16.21
C GLU A 399 3.68 24.60 16.57
N ASN A 400 3.78 25.91 16.85
CA ASN A 400 2.65 26.65 17.42
C ASN A 400 2.23 27.90 16.64
N LEU A 401 2.85 28.24 15.50
CA LEU A 401 2.63 29.55 14.89
C LEU A 401 1.66 29.55 13.70
N VAL A 402 1.54 28.45 12.97
CA VAL A 402 0.71 28.44 11.75
C VAL A 402 -0.76 28.18 12.09
N THR A 403 -1.04 27.28 13.01
CA THR A 403 -2.42 26.95 13.43
C THR A 403 -3.06 28.07 14.24
N THR A 404 -2.30 28.74 15.08
CA THR A 404 -2.80 29.88 15.91
C THR A 404 -3.17 31.09 15.04
N LYS A 405 -2.45 31.32 13.93
CA LYS A 405 -2.79 32.41 12.99
C LYS A 405 -4.12 32.22 12.30
N ILE A 406 -4.42 30.99 11.85
CA ILE A 406 -5.66 30.69 11.12
C ILE A 406 -6.89 30.75 12.04
N ILE A 407 -6.75 30.38 13.32
CA ILE A 407 -7.83 30.45 14.30
C ILE A 407 -8.12 31.92 14.65
N ASN A 408 -7.09 32.78 14.76
CA ASN A 408 -7.24 34.19 15.10
C ASN A 408 -7.68 35.09 13.93
N GLU A 409 -7.51 34.65 12.67
CA GLU A 409 -8.00 35.39 11.50
C GLU A 409 -9.46 35.04 11.14
N ASN A 410 -10.05 34.00 11.76
CA ASN A 410 -11.43 33.55 11.52
C ASN A 410 -12.33 33.66 12.78
N SER A 411 -11.82 34.21 13.88
CA SER A 411 -12.58 34.63 15.08
C SER A 411 -12.81 36.14 15.07
#